data_760731b68ceb30051b34718a2c09ffec
#
_entry.id   760731b68ceb30051b34718a2c09ffec
#
_cell.length_a   1.000
_cell.length_b   1.000
_cell.length_c   1.000
_cell.angle_alpha   90.00
_cell.angle_beta   90.00
_cell.angle_gamma   90.00
#
_symmetry.space_group_name_H-M   'P 1'
#
loop_
_entity.id
_entity.type
_entity.pdbx_description
1 polymer ?
#
loop_
_entity_poly.entity_id
_entity_poly.type
_entity_poly.pdbx_seq_one_letter_code
_entity_poly.pdbx_strand_id
1 'polypeptide(L)'
;MNAMTMPDVKTAEAAPAYFSVRDIHSFYGESYIVQGVSFDVAEGDVVALLGRNGAGKTSTLRTLARALDPELKRGEIWLNGEPIHKLKDFQAAQKGIQLVQEDRRIIPGLTVEENLQLARIAEPKGWSLEQIYSHFPRLAERRKQEGVTLSGGEQQMLAVARALARDIKLLLLDEPYEGLAPVIVQEIERIVREIKQLGITTIIVEQNAVAALELADRALILDMGHIVFDGPANAVLENADLRNQYLAI
;
A
#
# COMPACT_ATOMS: atom_id res chain seq x y z
N MET A 1 -1.07 -56.41 17.89
CA MET A 1 -1.52 -55.01 17.84
C MET A 1 -0.31 -54.16 17.42
N ASN A 2 -0.16 -53.91 16.12
CA ASN A 2 0.93 -53.07 15.59
C ASN A 2 0.47 -51.60 15.60
N ALA A 3 1.15 -50.79 16.39
CA ALA A 3 0.97 -49.35 16.36
C ALA A 3 1.63 -48.79 15.08
N MET A 4 0.80 -48.30 14.20
CA MET A 4 1.22 -47.63 12.98
C MET A 4 1.69 -46.19 13.35
N THR A 5 3.02 -46.00 13.37
CA THR A 5 3.64 -44.68 13.51
C THR A 5 3.36 -43.86 12.26
N MET A 6 2.62 -42.77 12.42
CA MET A 6 2.45 -41.77 11.35
C MET A 6 3.80 -41.10 11.08
N PRO A 7 4.15 -40.86 9.81
CA PRO A 7 5.36 -40.11 9.49
C PRO A 7 5.19 -38.63 9.88
N ASP A 8 6.19 -38.08 10.57
CA ASP A 8 6.35 -36.67 10.85
C ASP A 8 6.33 -35.89 9.51
N VAL A 9 5.26 -35.15 9.28
CA VAL A 9 5.20 -34.15 8.22
C VAL A 9 6.11 -33.00 8.67
N LYS A 10 7.36 -33.01 8.19
CA LYS A 10 8.21 -31.81 8.24
C LYS A 10 7.46 -30.71 7.51
N THR A 11 6.90 -29.76 8.26
CA THR A 11 6.47 -28.47 7.73
C THR A 11 7.71 -27.86 7.07
N ALA A 12 7.68 -27.73 5.75
CA ALA A 12 8.67 -26.94 5.03
C ALA A 12 8.69 -25.55 5.69
N GLU A 13 9.82 -25.11 6.20
CA GLU A 13 10.02 -23.73 6.63
C GLU A 13 9.70 -22.86 5.43
N ALA A 14 8.56 -22.17 5.49
CA ALA A 14 8.20 -21.18 4.47
C ALA A 14 9.33 -20.13 4.44
N ALA A 15 9.78 -19.78 3.24
CA ALA A 15 10.76 -18.72 3.08
C ALA A 15 10.28 -17.47 3.86
N PRO A 16 11.18 -16.73 4.53
CA PRO A 16 10.79 -15.57 5.31
C PRO A 16 10.06 -14.60 4.40
N ALA A 17 8.88 -14.16 4.83
CA ALA A 17 8.07 -13.24 4.07
C ALA A 17 8.84 -11.93 3.82
N TYR A 18 8.70 -11.35 2.62
CA TYR A 18 9.37 -10.12 2.24
C TYR A 18 8.96 -8.94 3.13
N PHE A 19 7.65 -8.84 3.43
CA PHE A 19 7.11 -7.89 4.38
C PHE A 19 6.27 -8.63 5.41
N SER A 20 6.59 -8.46 6.69
CA SER A 20 5.94 -9.16 7.80
C SER A 20 5.42 -8.18 8.83
N VAL A 21 4.19 -8.42 9.26
CA VAL A 21 3.51 -7.66 10.32
C VAL A 21 3.10 -8.63 11.41
N ARG A 22 3.46 -8.35 12.65
CA ARG A 22 3.23 -9.22 13.80
C ARG A 22 2.60 -8.48 14.95
N ASP A 23 1.35 -8.82 15.26
CA ASP A 23 0.59 -8.37 16.44
C ASP A 23 0.70 -6.86 16.67
N ILE A 24 0.48 -6.05 15.60
CA ILE A 24 0.58 -4.59 15.72
C ILE A 24 -0.66 -3.99 16.39
N HIS A 25 -0.40 -3.06 17.31
CA HIS A 25 -1.42 -2.33 18.05
C HIS A 25 -1.12 -0.83 17.95
N SER A 26 -2.07 -0.06 17.38
CA SER A 26 -1.86 1.38 17.17
C SER A 26 -3.00 2.23 17.65
N PHE A 27 -2.66 3.45 18.09
CA PHE A 27 -3.56 4.34 18.81
C PHE A 27 -3.45 5.78 18.29
N TYR A 28 -4.59 6.48 18.23
CA TYR A 28 -4.65 7.93 18.19
C TYR A 28 -4.92 8.43 19.60
N GLY A 29 -3.89 8.89 20.33
CA GLY A 29 -4.00 9.18 21.74
C GLY A 29 -4.48 7.95 22.52
N GLU A 30 -5.69 8.01 23.10
CA GLU A 30 -6.32 6.90 23.82
C GLU A 30 -7.19 5.99 22.92
N SER A 31 -7.45 6.39 21.68
CA SER A 31 -8.31 5.62 20.78
C SER A 31 -7.56 4.45 20.16
N TYR A 32 -7.94 3.24 20.49
CA TYR A 32 -7.35 1.99 20.00
C TYR A 32 -7.96 1.59 18.66
N ILE A 33 -7.21 1.71 17.58
CA ILE A 33 -7.73 1.56 16.22
C ILE A 33 -7.23 0.30 15.53
N VAL A 34 -5.92 -0.02 15.61
CA VAL A 34 -5.33 -1.23 15.00
C VAL A 34 -5.12 -2.24 16.13
N GLN A 35 -5.75 -3.41 16.04
CA GLN A 35 -5.97 -4.30 17.18
C GLN A 35 -5.42 -5.70 16.92
N GLY A 36 -4.09 -5.88 17.05
CA GLY A 36 -3.45 -7.19 16.93
C GLY A 36 -3.37 -7.69 15.49
N VAL A 37 -3.17 -6.76 14.53
CA VAL A 37 -3.09 -7.10 13.11
C VAL A 37 -1.79 -7.82 12.81
N SER A 38 -1.89 -8.97 12.12
CA SER A 38 -0.76 -9.81 11.69
C SER A 38 -1.00 -10.34 10.29
N PHE A 39 -0.02 -10.21 9.39
CA PHE A 39 -0.04 -10.80 8.05
C PHE A 39 1.36 -10.79 7.43
N ASP A 40 1.51 -11.52 6.34
CA ASP A 40 2.72 -11.56 5.53
C ASP A 40 2.42 -11.11 4.09
N VAL A 41 3.40 -10.54 3.42
CA VAL A 41 3.33 -10.19 1.99
C VAL A 41 4.57 -10.75 1.30
N ALA A 42 4.40 -11.44 0.18
CA ALA A 42 5.50 -11.89 -0.65
C ALA A 42 6.06 -10.73 -1.48
N GLU A 43 7.31 -10.86 -1.92
CA GLU A 43 7.93 -9.86 -2.80
C GLU A 43 7.18 -9.79 -4.13
N GLY A 44 6.85 -8.59 -4.57
CA GLY A 44 6.14 -8.33 -5.82
C GLY A 44 4.63 -8.55 -5.76
N ASP A 45 4.07 -9.03 -4.64
CA ASP A 45 2.62 -9.18 -4.50
C ASP A 45 1.91 -7.82 -4.42
N VAL A 46 0.71 -7.78 -4.96
CA VAL A 46 -0.28 -6.73 -4.73
C VAL A 46 -1.33 -7.25 -3.75
N VAL A 47 -1.44 -6.60 -2.60
CA VAL A 47 -2.40 -6.97 -1.54
C VAL A 47 -3.48 -5.89 -1.42
N ALA A 48 -4.74 -6.26 -1.53
CA ALA A 48 -5.87 -5.40 -1.24
C ALA A 48 -6.22 -5.46 0.26
N LEU A 49 -6.16 -4.33 0.95
CA LEU A 49 -6.64 -4.18 2.32
C LEU A 49 -8.02 -3.54 2.30
N LEU A 50 -9.05 -4.34 2.51
CA LEU A 50 -10.45 -4.00 2.35
C LEU A 50 -11.16 -3.90 3.70
N GLY A 51 -12.38 -3.38 3.70
CA GLY A 51 -13.23 -3.25 4.89
C GLY A 51 -14.10 -2.01 4.82
N ARG A 52 -15.09 -1.93 5.70
CA ARG A 52 -16.01 -0.79 5.78
C ARG A 52 -15.29 0.50 6.22
N ASN A 53 -15.96 1.64 6.04
CA ASN A 53 -15.48 2.90 6.59
C ASN A 53 -15.36 2.82 8.10
N GLY A 54 -14.24 3.31 8.64
CA GLY A 54 -13.94 3.19 10.07
C GLY A 54 -13.33 1.85 10.50
N ALA A 55 -13.15 0.86 9.61
CA ALA A 55 -12.54 -0.43 9.96
C ALA A 55 -11.06 -0.32 10.37
N GLY A 56 -10.39 0.81 10.09
CA GLY A 56 -8.99 1.03 10.45
C GLY A 56 -7.99 0.88 9.29
N LYS A 57 -8.46 0.83 8.03
CA LYS A 57 -7.60 0.63 6.83
C LYS A 57 -6.49 1.67 6.70
N THR A 58 -6.85 2.94 6.58
CA THR A 58 -5.89 4.07 6.53
C THR A 58 -4.97 4.10 7.74
N SER A 59 -5.51 3.83 8.93
CA SER A 59 -4.72 3.76 10.17
C SER A 59 -3.70 2.63 10.13
N THR A 60 -4.08 1.47 9.58
CA THR A 60 -3.15 0.37 9.35
C THR A 60 -2.06 0.78 8.36
N LEU A 61 -2.40 1.35 7.19
CA LEU A 61 -1.38 1.82 6.23
C LEU A 61 -0.42 2.83 6.85
N ARG A 62 -0.93 3.81 7.59
CA ARG A 62 -0.10 4.80 8.29
C ARG A 62 0.84 4.15 9.32
N THR A 63 0.35 3.15 10.06
CA THR A 63 1.19 2.38 10.98
C THR A 63 2.31 1.65 10.24
N LEU A 64 2.01 1.01 9.09
CA LEU A 64 3.00 0.31 8.26
C LEU A 64 4.05 1.28 7.70
N ALA A 65 3.64 2.48 7.31
CA ALA A 65 4.54 3.55 6.86
C ALA A 65 5.33 4.20 7.99
N ARG A 66 5.10 3.81 9.25
CA ARG A 66 5.68 4.44 10.44
C ARG A 66 5.33 5.92 10.58
N ALA A 67 4.16 6.34 10.06
CA ALA A 67 3.67 7.69 10.25
C ALA A 67 3.61 8.04 11.76
N LEU A 68 3.69 9.33 12.07
CA LEU A 68 3.68 9.81 13.45
C LEU A 68 2.39 9.39 14.17
N ASP A 69 1.27 9.46 13.45
CA ASP A 69 -0.05 9.05 13.91
C ASP A 69 -0.71 8.09 12.89
N PRO A 70 -1.29 6.96 13.36
CA PRO A 70 -1.39 6.49 14.76
C PRO A 70 -0.06 5.97 15.31
N GLU A 71 0.13 6.08 16.62
CA GLU A 71 1.32 5.57 17.29
C GLU A 71 1.28 4.05 17.44
N LEU A 72 2.31 3.36 16.93
CA LEU A 72 2.50 1.93 17.16
C LEU A 72 3.01 1.71 18.59
N LYS A 73 2.15 1.19 19.47
CA LYS A 73 2.49 0.90 20.88
C LYS A 73 3.08 -0.49 21.09
N ARG A 74 2.67 -1.46 20.27
CA ARG A 74 3.07 -2.87 20.38
C ARG A 74 3.09 -3.54 19.01
N GLY A 75 3.89 -4.59 18.90
CA GLY A 75 4.02 -5.43 17.70
C GLY A 75 5.27 -5.10 16.89
N GLU A 76 5.45 -5.85 15.82
CA GLU A 76 6.65 -5.78 14.99
C GLU A 76 6.30 -5.67 13.51
N ILE A 77 7.13 -4.95 12.78
CA ILE A 77 7.03 -4.79 11.34
C ILE A 77 8.43 -5.03 10.76
N TRP A 78 8.52 -5.86 9.74
CA TRP A 78 9.77 -6.27 9.12
C TRP A 78 9.69 -6.08 7.60
N LEU A 79 10.74 -5.58 6.99
CA LEU A 79 10.89 -5.48 5.54
C LEU A 79 12.20 -6.16 5.14
N ASN A 80 12.11 -7.19 4.31
CA ASN A 80 13.25 -7.98 3.83
C ASN A 80 14.20 -8.40 4.97
N GLY A 81 13.63 -8.92 6.07
CA GLY A 81 14.38 -9.36 7.25
C GLY A 81 14.91 -8.23 8.15
N GLU A 82 14.71 -6.96 7.81
CA GLU A 82 15.10 -5.81 8.63
C GLU A 82 13.91 -5.31 9.48
N PRO A 83 14.08 -5.10 10.80
CA PRO A 83 13.04 -4.56 11.65
C PRO A 83 12.85 -3.06 11.38
N ILE A 84 11.63 -2.66 11.03
CA ILE A 84 11.29 -1.25 10.75
C ILE A 84 10.41 -0.61 11.84
N HIS A 85 9.83 -1.41 12.75
CA HIS A 85 8.89 -0.92 13.76
C HIS A 85 9.48 0.10 14.75
N LYS A 86 10.81 0.19 14.85
CA LYS A 86 11.53 1.17 15.69
C LYS A 86 12.00 2.41 14.94
N LEU A 87 11.83 2.43 13.62
CA LEU A 87 12.25 3.54 12.78
C LEU A 87 11.25 4.70 12.89
N LYS A 88 11.75 5.92 12.64
CA LYS A 88 10.91 7.08 12.37
C LYS A 88 10.39 7.03 10.93
N ASP A 89 9.37 7.81 10.62
CA ASP A 89 8.74 7.93 9.30
C ASP A 89 9.75 8.14 8.15
N PHE A 90 10.64 9.14 8.27
CA PHE A 90 11.64 9.43 7.25
C PHE A 90 12.67 8.29 7.09
N GLN A 91 12.99 7.56 8.17
CA GLN A 91 13.88 6.40 8.11
C GLN A 91 13.21 5.21 7.43
N ALA A 92 11.91 4.97 7.69
CA ALA A 92 11.13 3.97 6.98
C ALA A 92 11.02 4.31 5.47
N ALA A 93 10.82 5.60 5.15
CA ALA A 93 10.84 6.07 3.77
C ALA A 93 12.20 5.85 3.09
N GLN A 94 13.33 6.05 3.80
CA GLN A 94 14.69 5.75 3.29
C GLN A 94 14.93 4.24 3.10
N LYS A 95 14.18 3.38 3.80
CA LYS A 95 14.20 1.91 3.56
C LYS A 95 13.38 1.48 2.35
N GLY A 96 12.72 2.41 1.68
CA GLY A 96 11.94 2.17 0.48
C GLY A 96 10.44 1.99 0.73
N ILE A 97 9.91 2.38 1.89
CA ILE A 97 8.46 2.37 2.16
C ILE A 97 7.89 3.72 1.74
N GLN A 98 7.01 3.73 0.75
CA GLN A 98 6.38 4.95 0.27
C GLN A 98 4.87 4.88 0.46
N LEU A 99 4.30 5.88 1.14
CA LEU A 99 2.87 6.03 1.35
C LEU A 99 2.33 7.17 0.46
N VAL A 100 1.42 6.82 -0.44
CA VAL A 100 0.59 7.76 -1.19
C VAL A 100 -0.73 7.88 -0.44
N GLN A 101 -0.98 9.04 0.13
CA GLN A 101 -2.17 9.32 0.95
C GLN A 101 -3.31 9.83 0.06
N GLU A 102 -4.54 9.66 0.52
CA GLU A 102 -5.77 10.17 -0.11
C GLU A 102 -5.69 11.68 -0.42
N ASP A 103 -5.12 12.50 0.48
CA ASP A 103 -4.93 13.94 0.33
C ASP A 103 -3.80 14.34 -0.65
N ARG A 104 -3.16 13.34 -1.30
CA ARG A 104 -2.12 13.46 -2.34
C ARG A 104 -0.86 14.22 -1.93
N ARG A 105 -0.92 15.09 -0.97
CA ARG A 105 0.16 15.92 -0.41
C ARG A 105 1.06 16.55 -1.47
N ILE A 106 0.43 17.16 -2.49
CA ILE A 106 1.16 17.96 -3.49
C ILE A 106 1.75 19.18 -2.79
N ILE A 107 3.02 19.46 -3.06
CA ILE A 107 3.73 20.58 -2.42
C ILE A 107 3.35 21.86 -3.11
N PRO A 108 2.70 22.81 -2.39
CA PRO A 108 2.29 24.10 -2.94
C PRO A 108 3.52 24.93 -3.38
N GLY A 109 3.33 25.77 -4.39
CA GLY A 109 4.37 26.66 -4.91
C GLY A 109 5.44 25.96 -5.75
N LEU A 110 5.35 24.63 -5.91
CA LEU A 110 6.26 23.86 -6.77
C LEU A 110 5.54 23.37 -8.02
N THR A 111 6.23 23.44 -9.14
CA THR A 111 5.81 22.83 -10.41
C THR A 111 5.79 21.29 -10.31
N VAL A 112 5.17 20.64 -11.28
CA VAL A 112 5.22 19.16 -11.42
C VAL A 112 6.66 18.67 -11.40
N GLU A 113 7.53 19.26 -12.20
CA GLU A 113 8.94 18.89 -12.30
C GLU A 113 9.68 19.06 -10.97
N GLU A 114 9.48 20.17 -10.28
CA GLU A 114 10.10 20.44 -8.97
C GLU A 114 9.60 19.49 -7.88
N ASN A 115 8.30 19.14 -7.88
CA ASN A 115 7.75 18.11 -7.00
C ASN A 115 8.45 16.75 -7.20
N LEU A 116 8.71 16.37 -8.45
CA LEU A 116 9.41 15.12 -8.79
C LEU A 116 10.89 15.18 -8.44
N GLN A 117 11.56 16.29 -8.74
CA GLN A 117 12.96 16.52 -8.42
C GLN A 117 13.21 16.46 -6.92
N LEU A 118 12.35 17.11 -6.12
CA LEU A 118 12.46 17.10 -4.66
C LEU A 118 12.37 15.68 -4.08
N ALA A 119 11.48 14.85 -4.63
CA ALA A 119 11.36 13.45 -4.22
C ALA A 119 12.64 12.65 -4.47
N ARG A 120 13.41 13.00 -5.52
CA ARG A 120 14.67 12.34 -5.90
C ARG A 120 15.90 12.82 -5.13
N ILE A 121 15.86 13.98 -4.51
CA ILE A 121 17.01 14.54 -3.76
C ILE A 121 17.45 13.59 -2.65
N ALA A 122 16.50 12.96 -1.97
CA ALA A 122 16.78 12.06 -0.87
C ALA A 122 17.43 10.73 -1.33
N GLU A 123 17.05 10.25 -2.52
CA GLU A 123 17.52 8.96 -3.08
C GLU A 123 17.39 8.95 -4.61
N PRO A 124 18.50 9.09 -5.36
CA PRO A 124 18.47 9.17 -6.82
C PRO A 124 18.28 7.82 -7.54
N LYS A 125 18.01 6.72 -6.80
CA LYS A 125 17.93 5.35 -7.35
C LYS A 125 16.54 4.98 -7.89
N GLY A 126 15.51 5.77 -7.64
CA GLY A 126 14.17 5.56 -8.20
C GLY A 126 14.10 5.88 -9.69
N TRP A 127 12.89 5.89 -10.23
CA TRP A 127 12.66 6.22 -11.63
C TRP A 127 13.23 7.60 -12.00
N SER A 128 13.90 7.67 -13.16
CA SER A 128 14.33 8.96 -13.72
C SER A 128 13.14 9.80 -14.13
N LEU A 129 13.31 11.12 -14.28
CA LEU A 129 12.25 11.99 -14.82
C LEU A 129 11.79 11.54 -16.20
N GLU A 130 12.71 11.02 -17.03
CA GLU A 130 12.39 10.50 -18.35
C GLU A 130 11.49 9.26 -18.26
N GLN A 131 11.79 8.31 -17.37
CA GLN A 131 10.95 7.15 -17.11
C GLN A 131 9.58 7.58 -16.57
N ILE A 132 9.53 8.49 -15.59
CA ILE A 132 8.27 9.01 -15.07
C ILE A 132 7.44 9.64 -16.19
N TYR A 133 8.02 10.49 -17.03
CA TYR A 133 7.28 11.15 -18.10
C TYR A 133 6.84 10.20 -19.22
N SER A 134 7.55 9.09 -19.43
CA SER A 134 7.11 8.06 -20.38
C SER A 134 5.86 7.30 -19.88
N HIS A 135 5.76 7.06 -18.58
CA HIS A 135 4.61 6.38 -17.96
C HIS A 135 3.45 7.33 -17.63
N PHE A 136 3.75 8.62 -17.42
CA PHE A 136 2.78 9.67 -17.08
C PHE A 136 2.84 10.83 -18.10
N PRO A 137 2.38 10.63 -19.36
CA PRO A 137 2.49 11.66 -20.42
C PRO A 137 1.82 12.98 -20.05
N ARG A 138 0.70 12.92 -19.31
CA ARG A 138 0.00 14.12 -18.82
C ARG A 138 0.87 14.99 -17.90
N LEU A 139 1.69 14.36 -17.06
CA LEU A 139 2.64 15.10 -16.22
C LEU A 139 3.77 15.72 -17.05
N ALA A 140 4.22 15.05 -18.12
CA ALA A 140 5.20 15.58 -19.04
C ALA A 140 4.70 16.86 -19.75
N GLU A 141 3.46 16.86 -20.23
CA GLU A 141 2.81 18.01 -20.86
C GLU A 141 2.72 19.21 -19.91
N ARG A 142 2.53 18.95 -18.61
CA ARG A 142 2.29 19.95 -17.57
C ARG A 142 3.49 20.17 -16.65
N ARG A 143 4.69 19.71 -17.03
CA ARG A 143 5.88 19.71 -16.15
C ARG A 143 6.21 21.06 -15.50
N LYS A 144 5.91 22.17 -16.19
CA LYS A 144 6.15 23.53 -15.72
C LYS A 144 4.95 24.16 -14.99
N GLN A 145 3.81 23.47 -14.96
CA GLN A 145 2.62 23.92 -14.25
C GLN A 145 2.78 23.66 -12.75
N GLU A 146 2.26 24.57 -11.91
CA GLU A 146 2.22 24.36 -10.46
C GLU A 146 1.36 23.14 -10.12
N GLY A 147 1.89 22.24 -9.27
CA GLY A 147 1.28 20.94 -8.99
C GLY A 147 -0.12 21.04 -8.38
N VAL A 148 -0.37 22.02 -7.51
CA VAL A 148 -1.69 22.19 -6.88
C VAL A 148 -2.77 22.72 -7.85
N THR A 149 -2.40 23.24 -9.01
CA THR A 149 -3.35 23.71 -10.03
C THR A 149 -3.78 22.62 -11.01
N LEU A 150 -3.23 21.43 -10.89
CA LEU A 150 -3.62 20.26 -11.67
C LEU A 150 -5.03 19.79 -11.29
N SER A 151 -5.69 19.06 -12.21
CA SER A 151 -6.92 18.33 -11.87
C SER A 151 -6.67 17.29 -10.79
N GLY A 152 -7.72 16.86 -10.06
CA GLY A 152 -7.57 15.85 -9.01
C GLY A 152 -6.91 14.55 -9.48
N GLY A 153 -7.21 14.10 -10.70
CA GLY A 153 -6.57 12.90 -11.27
C GLY A 153 -5.09 13.12 -11.62
N GLU A 154 -4.74 14.29 -12.17
CA GLU A 154 -3.34 14.62 -12.45
C GLU A 154 -2.53 14.79 -11.15
N GLN A 155 -3.13 15.32 -10.09
CA GLN A 155 -2.52 15.38 -8.76
C GLN A 155 -2.28 13.98 -8.19
N GLN A 156 -3.23 13.06 -8.38
CA GLN A 156 -3.07 11.67 -7.96
C GLN A 156 -1.93 10.99 -8.71
N MET A 157 -1.87 11.17 -10.03
CA MET A 157 -0.73 10.69 -10.84
C MET A 157 0.60 11.28 -10.36
N LEU A 158 0.63 12.58 -10.02
CA LEU A 158 1.82 13.22 -9.49
C LEU A 158 2.23 12.65 -8.14
N ALA A 159 1.28 12.34 -7.26
CA ALA A 159 1.55 11.71 -5.95
C ALA A 159 2.16 10.32 -6.12
N VAL A 160 1.62 9.48 -7.01
CA VAL A 160 2.18 8.16 -7.34
C VAL A 160 3.55 8.30 -8.00
N ALA A 161 3.71 9.19 -8.98
CA ALA A 161 4.98 9.44 -9.65
C ALA A 161 6.09 9.89 -8.67
N ARG A 162 5.75 10.70 -7.66
CA ARG A 162 6.68 11.11 -6.59
C ARG A 162 7.16 9.92 -5.75
N ALA A 163 6.27 8.95 -5.48
CA ALA A 163 6.68 7.72 -4.79
C ALA A 163 7.65 6.91 -5.65
N LEU A 164 7.35 6.74 -6.96
CA LEU A 164 8.21 6.01 -7.91
C LEU A 164 9.54 6.71 -8.20
N ALA A 165 9.62 8.02 -7.99
CA ALA A 165 10.87 8.78 -8.11
C ALA A 165 11.92 8.41 -7.05
N ARG A 166 11.56 7.61 -6.06
CA ARG A 166 12.42 7.11 -4.98
C ARG A 166 12.76 5.63 -5.18
N ASP A 167 13.77 5.13 -4.44
CA ASP A 167 14.11 3.69 -4.39
C ASP A 167 13.05 2.94 -3.58
N ILE A 168 11.97 2.56 -4.26
CA ILE A 168 10.78 1.98 -3.63
C ILE A 168 10.89 0.45 -3.54
N LYS A 169 10.55 -0.09 -2.37
CA LYS A 169 10.44 -1.53 -2.09
C LYS A 169 9.01 -1.94 -1.72
N LEU A 170 8.30 -1.04 -1.02
CA LEU A 170 6.92 -1.22 -0.63
C LEU A 170 6.13 0.05 -0.91
N LEU A 171 5.15 -0.06 -1.79
CA LEU A 171 4.19 1.00 -2.11
C LEU A 171 2.91 0.79 -1.30
N LEU A 172 2.51 1.81 -0.58
CA LEU A 172 1.26 1.86 0.17
C LEU A 172 0.36 2.91 -0.48
N LEU A 173 -0.80 2.49 -1.00
CA LEU A 173 -1.78 3.35 -1.66
C LEU A 173 -3.05 3.45 -0.82
N ASP A 174 -3.37 4.64 -0.36
CA ASP A 174 -4.54 4.93 0.46
C ASP A 174 -5.63 5.59 -0.40
N GLU A 175 -6.65 4.83 -0.74
CA GLU A 175 -7.82 5.23 -1.55
C GLU A 175 -7.45 5.97 -2.85
N PRO A 176 -6.56 5.39 -3.70
CA PRO A 176 -6.01 6.09 -4.86
C PRO A 176 -7.06 6.44 -5.93
N TYR A 177 -8.29 5.90 -5.88
CA TYR A 177 -9.34 6.11 -6.87
C TYR A 177 -10.41 7.10 -6.42
N GLU A 178 -10.37 7.55 -5.14
CA GLU A 178 -11.44 8.36 -4.58
C GLU A 178 -11.62 9.69 -5.32
N GLY A 179 -12.88 9.97 -5.69
CA GLY A 179 -13.26 11.22 -6.37
C GLY A 179 -12.72 11.38 -7.79
N LEU A 180 -12.23 10.29 -8.42
CA LEU A 180 -11.65 10.34 -9.76
C LEU A 180 -12.64 9.87 -10.84
N ALA A 181 -12.48 10.46 -12.04
CA ALA A 181 -13.20 9.99 -13.22
C ALA A 181 -12.73 8.58 -13.64
N PRO A 182 -13.62 7.73 -14.19
CA PRO A 182 -13.29 6.34 -14.56
C PRO A 182 -12.06 6.19 -15.46
N VAL A 183 -11.83 7.12 -16.38
CA VAL A 183 -10.65 7.11 -17.25
C VAL A 183 -9.35 7.27 -16.48
N ILE A 184 -9.35 8.06 -15.40
CA ILE A 184 -8.17 8.25 -14.54
C ILE A 184 -7.94 7.01 -13.66
N VAL A 185 -9.01 6.40 -13.15
CA VAL A 185 -8.93 5.14 -12.41
C VAL A 185 -8.23 4.08 -13.26
N GLN A 186 -8.67 3.89 -14.51
CA GLN A 186 -8.03 2.95 -15.46
C GLN A 186 -6.55 3.25 -15.69
N GLU A 187 -6.17 4.53 -15.73
CA GLU A 187 -4.76 4.91 -15.89
C GLU A 187 -3.93 4.56 -14.65
N ILE A 188 -4.46 4.80 -13.45
CA ILE A 188 -3.80 4.40 -12.19
C ILE A 188 -3.71 2.87 -12.09
N GLU A 189 -4.77 2.14 -12.43
CA GLU A 189 -4.74 0.67 -12.49
C GLU A 189 -3.65 0.15 -13.44
N ARG A 190 -3.52 0.76 -14.62
CA ARG A 190 -2.45 0.41 -15.56
C ARG A 190 -1.07 0.60 -14.92
N ILE A 191 -0.86 1.72 -14.23
CA ILE A 191 0.41 1.99 -13.52
C ILE A 191 0.64 0.96 -12.42
N VAL A 192 -0.37 0.61 -11.63
CA VAL A 192 -0.23 -0.43 -10.58
C VAL A 192 0.14 -1.79 -11.19
N ARG A 193 -0.45 -2.16 -12.33
CA ARG A 193 -0.06 -3.39 -13.06
C ARG A 193 1.38 -3.34 -13.55
N GLU A 194 1.85 -2.21 -14.05
CA GLU A 194 3.25 -2.02 -14.46
C GLU A 194 4.21 -2.11 -13.27
N ILE A 195 3.88 -1.47 -12.15
CA ILE A 195 4.63 -1.54 -10.89
C ILE A 195 4.74 -3.00 -10.40
N LYS A 196 3.65 -3.75 -10.47
CA LYS A 196 3.64 -5.19 -10.16
C LYS A 196 4.59 -5.98 -11.07
N GLN A 197 4.58 -5.72 -12.37
CA GLN A 197 5.49 -6.39 -13.32
C GLN A 197 6.97 -6.11 -13.04
N LEU A 198 7.27 -4.97 -12.42
CA LEU A 198 8.61 -4.60 -11.96
C LEU A 198 8.98 -5.22 -10.61
N GLY A 199 8.12 -6.03 -10.01
CA GLY A 199 8.35 -6.71 -8.75
C GLY A 199 8.25 -5.80 -7.52
N ILE A 200 7.61 -4.63 -7.62
CA ILE A 200 7.40 -3.74 -6.49
C ILE A 200 6.19 -4.21 -5.69
N THR A 201 6.43 -4.58 -4.43
CA THR A 201 5.38 -4.98 -3.50
C THR A 201 4.43 -3.82 -3.21
N THR A 202 3.12 -4.05 -3.29
CA THR A 202 2.12 -3.00 -3.13
C THR A 202 1.01 -3.43 -2.17
N ILE A 203 0.61 -2.54 -1.26
CA ILE A 203 -0.62 -2.69 -0.47
C ILE A 203 -1.54 -1.55 -0.86
N ILE A 204 -2.73 -1.88 -1.34
CA ILE A 204 -3.75 -0.91 -1.78
C ILE A 204 -4.95 -0.97 -0.83
N VAL A 205 -5.33 0.17 -0.28
CA VAL A 205 -6.59 0.36 0.44
C VAL A 205 -7.58 1.00 -0.50
N GLU A 206 -8.77 0.43 -0.62
CA GLU A 206 -9.83 0.96 -1.48
C GLU A 206 -11.22 0.75 -0.89
N GLN A 207 -12.13 1.68 -1.20
CA GLN A 207 -13.57 1.50 -0.95
C GLN A 207 -14.22 0.71 -2.08
N ASN A 208 -13.79 0.93 -3.32
CA ASN A 208 -14.19 0.11 -4.46
C ASN A 208 -13.46 -1.23 -4.42
N ALA A 209 -14.00 -2.14 -3.61
CA ALA A 209 -13.37 -3.43 -3.37
C ALA A 209 -13.19 -4.25 -4.65
N VAL A 210 -14.11 -4.16 -5.63
CA VAL A 210 -14.01 -4.92 -6.90
C VAL A 210 -12.78 -4.48 -7.68
N ALA A 211 -12.58 -3.17 -7.86
CA ALA A 211 -11.42 -2.64 -8.57
C ALA A 211 -10.09 -3.02 -7.91
N ALA A 212 -10.02 -2.98 -6.57
CA ALA A 212 -8.84 -3.40 -5.84
C ALA A 212 -8.58 -4.91 -5.97
N LEU A 213 -9.62 -5.74 -5.88
CA LEU A 213 -9.52 -7.20 -5.98
C LEU A 213 -9.09 -7.68 -7.38
N GLU A 214 -9.46 -6.97 -8.45
CA GLU A 214 -9.04 -7.28 -9.82
C GLU A 214 -7.55 -7.05 -10.07
N LEU A 215 -6.90 -6.23 -9.24
CA LEU A 215 -5.46 -5.96 -9.30
C LEU A 215 -4.65 -6.84 -8.37
N ALA A 216 -5.27 -7.25 -7.26
CA ALA A 216 -4.59 -7.90 -6.16
C ALA A 216 -4.41 -9.41 -6.38
N ASP A 217 -3.29 -9.94 -5.85
CA ASP A 217 -3.07 -11.37 -5.72
C ASP A 217 -3.78 -11.91 -4.48
N ARG A 218 -3.80 -11.11 -3.43
CA ARG A 218 -4.30 -11.46 -2.10
C ARG A 218 -5.15 -10.34 -1.52
N ALA A 219 -6.12 -10.70 -0.71
CA ALA A 219 -6.97 -9.76 0.00
C ALA A 219 -6.91 -9.99 1.51
N LEU A 220 -6.86 -8.88 2.24
CA LEU A 220 -7.07 -8.81 3.68
C LEU A 220 -8.36 -8.04 3.92
N ILE A 221 -9.27 -8.56 4.74
CA ILE A 221 -10.45 -7.81 5.16
C ILE A 221 -10.28 -7.41 6.61
N LEU A 222 -10.37 -6.12 6.84
CA LEU A 222 -10.29 -5.51 8.17
C LEU A 222 -11.70 -5.16 8.66
N ASP A 223 -12.01 -5.54 9.89
CA ASP A 223 -13.23 -5.13 10.59
C ASP A 223 -12.88 -4.72 12.02
N MET A 224 -13.31 -3.54 12.43
CA MET A 224 -13.05 -2.96 13.77
C MET A 224 -11.59 -3.13 14.26
N GLY A 225 -10.62 -2.92 13.37
CA GLY A 225 -9.20 -3.01 13.71
C GLY A 225 -8.59 -4.41 13.67
N HIS A 226 -9.37 -5.45 13.37
CA HIS A 226 -8.92 -6.85 13.27
C HIS A 226 -8.97 -7.38 11.84
N ILE A 227 -8.06 -8.25 11.46
CA ILE A 227 -8.17 -9.02 10.20
C ILE A 227 -9.18 -10.14 10.41
N VAL A 228 -10.25 -10.13 9.62
CA VAL A 228 -11.31 -11.15 9.61
C VAL A 228 -11.23 -12.09 8.42
N PHE A 229 -10.47 -11.74 7.41
CA PHE A 229 -10.16 -12.59 6.26
C PHE A 229 -8.74 -12.30 5.77
N ASP A 230 -8.05 -13.36 5.38
CA ASP A 230 -6.73 -13.33 4.76
C ASP A 230 -6.63 -14.49 3.75
N GLY A 231 -6.54 -14.18 2.47
CA GLY A 231 -6.52 -15.19 1.42
C GLY A 231 -6.43 -14.63 0.00
N PRO A 232 -6.51 -15.49 -1.03
CA PRO A 232 -6.49 -15.07 -2.42
C PRO A 232 -7.59 -14.07 -2.75
N ALA A 233 -7.30 -13.06 -3.57
CA ALA A 233 -8.25 -12.01 -3.93
C ALA A 233 -9.51 -12.57 -4.65
N ASN A 234 -9.35 -13.59 -5.52
CA ASN A 234 -10.45 -14.23 -6.20
C ASN A 234 -11.43 -14.94 -5.25
N ALA A 235 -10.96 -15.45 -4.10
CA ALA A 235 -11.84 -16.06 -3.10
C ALA A 235 -12.86 -15.07 -2.52
N VAL A 236 -12.50 -13.77 -2.44
CA VAL A 236 -13.42 -12.71 -2.04
C VAL A 236 -14.39 -12.38 -3.19
N LEU A 237 -13.90 -12.32 -4.43
CA LEU A 237 -14.75 -12.05 -5.61
C LEU A 237 -15.82 -13.13 -5.81
N GLU A 238 -15.50 -14.37 -5.51
CA GLU A 238 -16.42 -15.52 -5.67
C GLU A 238 -17.38 -15.71 -4.48
N ASN A 239 -17.09 -15.10 -3.32
CA ASN A 239 -17.87 -15.27 -2.10
C ASN A 239 -18.78 -14.06 -1.81
N ALA A 240 -20.04 -14.15 -2.26
CA ALA A 240 -21.03 -13.09 -2.06
C ALA A 240 -21.34 -12.82 -0.58
N ASP A 241 -21.36 -13.85 0.27
CA ASP A 241 -21.67 -13.70 1.70
C ASP A 241 -20.57 -12.88 2.41
N LEU A 242 -19.30 -13.16 2.08
CA LEU A 242 -18.16 -12.42 2.62
C LEU A 242 -18.21 -10.94 2.19
N ARG A 243 -18.53 -10.68 0.91
CA ARG A 243 -18.65 -9.32 0.39
C ARG A 243 -19.79 -8.56 1.08
N ASN A 244 -20.99 -9.16 1.15
CA ASN A 244 -22.16 -8.55 1.79
C ASN A 244 -21.89 -8.26 3.28
N GLN A 245 -21.23 -9.19 3.97
CA GLN A 245 -20.99 -9.07 5.41
C GLN A 245 -20.00 -7.96 5.74
N TYR A 246 -18.88 -7.86 5.00
CA TYR A 246 -17.75 -7.01 5.39
C TYR A 246 -17.47 -5.85 4.42
N LEU A 247 -17.95 -5.88 3.18
CA LEU A 247 -17.64 -4.86 2.16
C LEU A 247 -18.87 -4.04 1.75
N ALA A 248 -20.09 -4.50 2.09
CA ALA A 248 -21.35 -3.87 1.73
C ALA A 248 -21.58 -3.73 0.21
N ILE A 249 -21.15 -4.75 -0.58
CA ILE A 249 -21.28 -4.85 -2.04
C ILE A 249 -21.77 -6.25 -2.43
#